data_fa11dafac39cb2f5c8d06e2500e8c48c
#
_entry.id   fa11dafac39cb2f5c8d06e2500e8c48c
#
_cell.length_a   1.000
_cell.length_b   1.000
_cell.length_c   1.000
_cell.angle_alpha   90.00
_cell.angle_beta   90.00
_cell.angle_gamma   90.00
#
_symmetry.space_group_name_H-M   'P 1'
#
loop_
_entity.id
_entity.type
_entity.pdbx_description
1 polymer ?
#
loop_
_entity_poly.entity_id
_entity_poly.type
_entity_poly.pdbx_seq_one_letter_code
_entity_poly.pdbx_strand_id
1 'polypeptide(L)'
;MSICRANWRRWVNVVPARVFHFVTRRLFDGLRGLDQLIWALVFVRAMGLGPIAGILAIAVAETGILAKLFAEAVETIDRRQVDGITSAGAGFVASLRYGVLPQVLPVMISQTLYSIESNAREATILGLVGAGGIGLRLSERIQINAWDQVAYIIVLILITVAIIDTTSRYLRLRLIGVANS
;
A
#
# COMPACT_ATOMS: atom_id res chain seq x y z
N MET A 1 21.61 -32.79 -5.02
CA MET A 1 20.40 -32.05 -4.67
C MET A 1 20.40 -31.33 -3.31
N SER A 2 21.46 -31.48 -2.50
CA SER A 2 21.55 -30.90 -1.12
C SER A 2 22.34 -29.59 -1.02
N ILE A 3 23.14 -29.24 -2.01
CA ILE A 3 24.09 -28.11 -1.94
C ILE A 3 23.40 -26.75 -2.17
N CYS A 4 22.35 -26.69 -2.98
CA CYS A 4 21.63 -25.42 -3.25
C CYS A 4 20.77 -24.95 -2.07
N ARG A 5 20.27 -25.88 -1.25
CA ARG A 5 19.47 -25.59 -0.05
C ARG A 5 20.27 -24.97 1.08
N ALA A 6 21.58 -25.21 1.12
CA ALA A 6 22.48 -24.71 2.17
C ALA A 6 22.83 -23.22 1.96
N ASN A 7 22.90 -22.75 0.72
CA ASN A 7 23.40 -21.39 0.42
C ASN A 7 22.37 -20.29 0.69
N TRP A 8 21.09 -20.54 0.41
CA TRP A 8 20.01 -19.58 0.73
C TRP A 8 19.86 -19.37 2.26
N ARG A 9 19.98 -20.46 3.06
CA ARG A 9 19.92 -20.37 4.53
C ARG A 9 21.12 -19.65 5.16
N ARG A 10 22.24 -19.59 4.47
CA ARG A 10 23.50 -18.99 5.00
C ARG A 10 23.39 -17.46 5.08
N TRP A 11 22.67 -16.81 4.17
CA TRP A 11 22.44 -15.35 4.16
C TRP A 11 21.40 -14.90 5.16
N VAL A 12 20.45 -15.76 5.52
CA VAL A 12 19.39 -15.47 6.50
C VAL A 12 19.82 -15.77 7.95
N ASN A 13 20.96 -16.47 8.13
CA ASN A 13 21.40 -16.95 9.44
C ASN A 13 22.37 -16.02 10.19
N VAL A 14 22.59 -14.80 9.72
CA VAL A 14 23.33 -13.81 10.51
C VAL A 14 22.40 -13.30 11.60
N VAL A 15 22.75 -13.56 12.86
CA VAL A 15 21.99 -13.19 14.06
C VAL A 15 21.49 -11.73 14.03
N PRO A 16 22.29 -10.74 13.58
CA PRO A 16 21.80 -9.36 13.44
C PRO A 16 20.69 -9.20 12.38
N ALA A 17 20.70 -9.98 11.29
CA ALA A 17 19.66 -9.94 10.26
C ALA A 17 18.31 -10.48 10.77
N ARG A 18 18.32 -11.50 11.63
CA ARG A 18 17.09 -12.02 12.26
C ARG A 18 16.47 -11.02 13.23
N VAL A 19 17.28 -10.39 14.06
CA VAL A 19 16.82 -9.38 15.01
C VAL A 19 16.29 -8.17 14.24
N PHE A 20 17.00 -7.69 13.25
CA PHE A 20 16.55 -6.61 12.39
C PHE A 20 15.23 -6.93 11.68
N HIS A 21 15.12 -8.11 11.08
CA HIS A 21 13.89 -8.57 10.43
C HIS A 21 12.71 -8.67 11.42
N PHE A 22 12.98 -9.20 12.62
CA PHE A 22 11.95 -9.31 13.67
C PHE A 22 11.48 -7.93 14.13
N VAL A 23 12.40 -7.01 14.43
CA VAL A 23 12.09 -5.65 14.87
C VAL A 23 11.33 -4.88 13.78
N THR A 24 11.81 -4.95 12.53
CA THR A 24 11.15 -4.29 11.40
C THR A 24 9.73 -4.83 11.20
N ARG A 25 9.54 -6.14 11.26
CA ARG A 25 8.21 -6.76 11.14
C ARG A 25 7.28 -6.33 12.27
N ARG A 26 7.77 -6.26 13.50
CA ARG A 26 6.98 -5.77 14.65
C ARG A 26 6.64 -4.30 14.56
N LEU A 27 7.56 -3.49 14.05
CA LEU A 27 7.31 -2.08 13.80
C LEU A 27 6.18 -1.87 12.77
N PHE A 28 6.25 -2.57 11.64
CA PHE A 28 5.20 -2.50 10.62
C PHE A 28 3.86 -3.10 11.10
N ASP A 29 3.89 -4.17 11.88
CA ASP A 29 2.67 -4.72 12.50
C ASP A 29 2.03 -3.69 13.48
N GLY A 30 2.85 -2.94 14.22
CA GLY A 30 2.38 -1.86 15.09
C GLY A 30 1.79 -0.68 14.31
N LEU A 31 2.47 -0.23 13.25
CA LEU A 31 1.97 0.86 12.39
C LEU A 31 0.64 0.51 11.72
N ARG A 32 0.49 -0.73 11.26
CA ARG A 32 -0.76 -1.22 10.66
C ARG A 32 -1.88 -1.41 11.69
N GLY A 33 -1.54 -1.66 12.96
CA GLY A 33 -2.53 -1.88 14.03
C GLY A 33 -3.35 -0.65 14.41
N LEU A 34 -2.92 0.55 13.98
CA LEU A 34 -3.63 1.80 14.19
C LEU A 34 -4.33 2.23 12.90
N ASP A 35 -5.61 2.60 13.03
CA ASP A 35 -6.40 3.15 11.94
C ASP A 35 -5.82 4.50 11.49
N GLN A 36 -5.94 4.82 10.20
CA GLN A 36 -5.55 6.11 9.63
C GLN A 36 -6.19 7.30 10.35
N LEU A 37 -7.43 7.16 10.85
CA LEU A 37 -8.10 8.19 11.62
C LEU A 37 -7.36 8.56 12.91
N ILE A 38 -6.77 7.57 13.58
CA ILE A 38 -5.99 7.82 14.81
C ILE A 38 -4.75 8.64 14.47
N TRP A 39 -4.03 8.26 13.40
CA TRP A 39 -2.88 9.02 12.93
C TRP A 39 -3.25 10.44 12.52
N ALA A 40 -4.39 10.62 11.82
CA ALA A 40 -4.89 11.92 11.43
C ALA A 40 -5.14 12.81 12.65
N LEU A 41 -5.81 12.30 13.70
CA LEU A 41 -6.07 13.04 14.92
C LEU A 41 -4.78 13.43 15.64
N VAL A 42 -3.79 12.55 15.70
CA VAL A 42 -2.48 12.83 16.30
C VAL A 42 -1.78 13.96 15.53
N PHE A 43 -1.72 13.88 14.20
CA PHE A 43 -1.04 14.91 13.39
C PHE A 43 -1.80 16.23 13.37
N VAL A 44 -3.14 16.22 13.35
CA VAL A 44 -3.95 17.43 13.46
C VAL A 44 -3.71 18.13 14.81
N ARG A 45 -3.57 17.36 15.88
CA ARG A 45 -3.23 17.92 17.20
C ARG A 45 -1.81 18.48 17.29
N ALA A 46 -0.86 17.84 16.62
CA ALA A 46 0.55 18.24 16.65
C ALA A 46 0.88 19.44 15.73
N MET A 47 0.27 19.47 14.52
CA MET A 47 0.62 20.42 13.46
C MET A 47 -0.51 21.43 13.15
N GLY A 48 -1.69 21.23 13.72
CA GLY A 48 -2.90 22.01 13.43
C GLY A 48 -3.74 21.44 12.27
N LEU A 49 -4.87 22.10 12.03
CA LEU A 49 -5.78 21.76 10.94
C LEU A 49 -5.12 22.05 9.60
N GLY A 50 -5.11 21.09 8.69
CA GLY A 50 -4.56 21.31 7.36
C GLY A 50 -4.22 20.04 6.57
N PRO A 51 -3.96 20.17 5.26
CA PRO A 51 -3.71 19.03 4.37
C PRO A 51 -2.41 18.27 4.71
N ILE A 52 -1.43 18.91 5.34
CA ILE A 52 -0.17 18.27 5.73
C ILE A 52 -0.42 17.15 6.75
N ALA A 53 -1.30 17.39 7.73
CA ALA A 53 -1.65 16.38 8.73
C ALA A 53 -2.29 15.14 8.08
N GLY A 54 -3.18 15.33 7.09
CA GLY A 54 -3.79 14.24 6.35
C GLY A 54 -2.79 13.44 5.51
N ILE A 55 -1.90 14.13 4.78
CA ILE A 55 -0.86 13.49 3.97
C ILE A 55 0.05 12.62 4.84
N LEU A 56 0.49 13.12 5.99
CA LEU A 56 1.34 12.37 6.91
C LEU A 56 0.62 11.17 7.52
N ALA A 57 -0.66 11.32 7.88
CA ALA A 57 -1.47 10.22 8.40
C ALA A 57 -1.58 9.07 7.41
N ILE A 58 -1.94 9.38 6.16
CA ILE A 58 -2.01 8.40 5.07
C ILE A 58 -0.64 7.78 4.82
N ALA A 59 0.41 8.57 4.72
CA ALA A 59 1.75 8.08 4.43
C ALA A 59 2.26 7.08 5.49
N VAL A 60 2.04 7.36 6.77
CA VAL A 60 2.46 6.47 7.87
C VAL A 60 1.65 5.18 7.86
N ALA A 61 0.33 5.26 7.77
CA ALA A 61 -0.55 4.08 7.75
C ALA A 61 -0.30 3.19 6.53
N GLU A 62 -0.21 3.79 5.33
CA GLU A 62 0.04 3.08 4.08
C GLU A 62 1.41 2.41 4.03
N THR A 63 2.43 3.04 4.59
CA THR A 63 3.76 2.41 4.69
C THR A 63 3.69 1.08 5.42
N GLY A 64 2.94 1.00 6.52
CA GLY A 64 2.74 -0.25 7.27
C GLY A 64 1.96 -1.31 6.48
N ILE A 65 0.89 -0.90 5.82
CA ILE A 65 0.01 -1.80 5.05
C ILE A 65 0.74 -2.35 3.82
N LEU A 66 1.31 -1.48 2.98
CA LEU A 66 1.99 -1.87 1.75
C LEU A 66 3.25 -2.69 2.02
N ALA A 67 4.04 -2.36 3.05
CA ALA A 67 5.21 -3.14 3.42
C ALA A 67 4.84 -4.59 3.74
N LYS A 68 3.74 -4.82 4.46
CA LYS A 68 3.26 -6.16 4.77
C LYS A 68 2.73 -6.88 3.53
N LEU A 69 1.88 -6.24 2.72
CA LEU A 69 1.33 -6.83 1.50
C LEU A 69 2.44 -7.22 0.52
N PHE A 70 3.47 -6.39 0.38
CA PHE A 70 4.61 -6.70 -0.48
C PHE A 70 5.47 -7.84 0.07
N ALA A 71 5.66 -7.91 1.39
CA ALA A 71 6.34 -9.04 2.01
C ALA A 71 5.57 -10.35 1.78
N GLU A 72 4.26 -10.35 1.95
CA GLU A 72 3.39 -11.50 1.69
C GLU A 72 3.42 -11.91 0.21
N ALA A 73 3.42 -10.95 -0.71
CA ALA A 73 3.54 -11.21 -2.15
C ALA A 73 4.85 -11.93 -2.50
N VAL A 74 5.96 -11.55 -1.86
CA VAL A 74 7.26 -12.22 -2.04
C VAL A 74 7.30 -13.61 -1.38
N GLU A 75 6.60 -13.80 -0.26
CA GLU A 75 6.55 -15.10 0.44
C GLU A 75 5.71 -16.14 -0.31
N THR A 76 4.71 -15.72 -1.09
CA THR A 76 3.73 -16.59 -1.78
C THR A 76 4.12 -17.00 -3.20
N ILE A 77 5.31 -16.65 -3.69
CA ILE A 77 5.81 -17.00 -5.03
C ILE A 77 5.86 -18.52 -5.26
N ASP A 78 5.62 -18.95 -6.50
CA ASP A 78 5.85 -20.33 -6.90
C ASP A 78 7.36 -20.61 -7.02
N ARG A 79 7.87 -21.33 -6.02
CA ARG A 79 9.29 -21.69 -5.94
C ARG A 79 9.72 -22.64 -7.06
N ARG A 80 8.82 -23.40 -7.67
CA ARG A 80 9.15 -24.32 -8.78
C ARG A 80 9.72 -23.57 -9.98
N GLN A 81 9.20 -22.39 -10.28
CA GLN A 81 9.73 -21.56 -11.38
C GLN A 81 11.14 -21.06 -11.05
N VAL A 82 11.38 -20.63 -9.81
CA VAL A 82 12.72 -20.20 -9.36
C VAL A 82 13.71 -21.38 -9.36
N ASP A 83 13.28 -22.56 -8.90
CA ASP A 83 14.11 -23.76 -8.89
C ASP A 83 14.43 -24.23 -10.33
N GLY A 84 13.50 -24.09 -11.27
CA GLY A 84 13.73 -24.39 -12.70
C GLY A 84 14.84 -23.53 -13.29
N ILE A 85 14.80 -22.21 -13.04
CA ILE A 85 15.80 -21.25 -13.52
C ILE A 85 17.16 -21.51 -12.87
N THR A 86 17.21 -21.81 -11.58
CA THR A 86 18.45 -22.12 -10.86
C THR A 86 19.04 -23.44 -11.32
N SER A 87 18.22 -24.44 -11.67
CA SER A 87 18.66 -25.72 -12.22
C SER A 87 19.29 -25.59 -13.60
N ALA A 88 18.90 -24.58 -14.38
CA ALA A 88 19.52 -24.23 -15.67
C ALA A 88 20.87 -23.50 -15.51
N GLY A 89 21.39 -23.35 -14.28
CA GLY A 89 22.69 -22.72 -14.00
C GLY A 89 22.64 -21.20 -13.82
N ALA A 90 21.46 -20.62 -13.70
CA ALA A 90 21.32 -19.17 -13.50
C ALA A 90 21.85 -18.73 -12.11
N GLY A 91 22.58 -17.62 -12.08
CA GLY A 91 23.03 -16.98 -10.85
C GLY A 91 21.89 -16.31 -10.09
N PHE A 92 22.17 -15.88 -8.86
CA PHE A 92 21.17 -15.24 -7.96
C PHE A 92 20.41 -14.08 -8.60
N VAL A 93 21.10 -13.16 -9.29
CA VAL A 93 20.47 -12.00 -9.93
C VAL A 93 19.54 -12.42 -11.07
N ALA A 94 19.93 -13.41 -11.87
CA ALA A 94 19.09 -13.92 -12.95
C ALA A 94 17.85 -14.64 -12.40
N SER A 95 18.00 -15.44 -11.33
CA SER A 95 16.85 -16.07 -10.64
C SER A 95 15.88 -15.05 -10.06
N LEU A 96 16.37 -13.94 -9.50
CA LEU A 96 15.54 -12.86 -8.99
C LEU A 96 14.79 -12.15 -10.13
N ARG A 97 15.50 -11.83 -11.23
CA ARG A 97 14.95 -11.08 -12.37
C ARG A 97 13.92 -11.88 -13.17
N TYR A 98 14.16 -13.16 -13.39
CA TYR A 98 13.34 -14.01 -14.28
C TYR A 98 12.42 -14.98 -13.52
N GLY A 99 12.72 -15.29 -12.26
CA GLY A 99 11.93 -16.20 -11.45
C GLY A 99 11.01 -15.49 -10.46
N VAL A 100 11.50 -14.48 -9.75
CA VAL A 100 10.75 -13.82 -8.67
C VAL A 100 10.01 -12.57 -9.18
N LEU A 101 10.72 -11.67 -9.83
CA LEU A 101 10.19 -10.35 -10.21
C LEU A 101 8.94 -10.42 -11.11
N PRO A 102 8.86 -11.30 -12.13
CA PRO A 102 7.67 -11.40 -12.99
C PRO A 102 6.42 -11.86 -12.23
N GLN A 103 6.59 -12.65 -11.17
CA GLN A 103 5.48 -13.13 -10.35
C GLN A 103 4.99 -12.05 -9.36
N VAL A 104 5.91 -11.33 -8.74
CA VAL A 104 5.62 -10.38 -7.65
C VAL A 104 5.15 -9.03 -8.19
N LEU A 105 5.74 -8.56 -9.31
CA LEU A 105 5.48 -7.22 -9.84
C LEU A 105 3.99 -6.95 -10.16
N PRO A 106 3.26 -7.85 -10.85
CA PRO A 106 1.84 -7.63 -11.13
C PRO A 106 0.99 -7.54 -9.85
N VAL A 107 1.34 -8.34 -8.83
CA VAL A 107 0.66 -8.33 -7.54
C VAL A 107 0.92 -7.02 -6.80
N MET A 108 2.19 -6.58 -6.75
CA MET A 108 2.56 -5.31 -6.11
C MET A 108 1.87 -4.11 -6.76
N ILE A 109 1.84 -4.06 -8.11
CA ILE A 109 1.16 -2.98 -8.84
C ILE A 109 -0.34 -3.02 -8.55
N SER A 110 -0.96 -4.20 -8.55
CA SER A 110 -2.38 -4.34 -8.24
C SER A 110 -2.71 -3.86 -6.82
N GLN A 111 -1.89 -4.20 -5.84
CA GLN A 111 -2.04 -3.74 -4.46
C GLN A 111 -1.88 -2.23 -4.34
N THR A 112 -0.87 -1.65 -5.00
CA THR A 112 -0.66 -0.20 -5.00
C THR A 112 -1.85 0.55 -5.62
N LEU A 113 -2.40 0.06 -6.74
CA LEU A 113 -3.60 0.66 -7.35
C LEU A 113 -4.82 0.57 -6.43
N TYR A 114 -4.98 -0.56 -5.73
CA TYR A 114 -6.04 -0.71 -4.73
C TYR A 114 -5.88 0.28 -3.56
N SER A 115 -4.65 0.46 -3.06
CA SER A 115 -4.37 1.43 -2.00
C SER A 115 -4.67 2.87 -2.44
N ILE A 116 -4.31 3.26 -3.67
CA ILE A 116 -4.65 4.58 -4.20
C ILE A 116 -6.16 4.81 -4.24
N GLU A 117 -6.92 3.80 -4.68
CA GLU A 117 -8.38 3.84 -4.72
C GLU A 117 -8.98 3.98 -3.30
N SER A 118 -8.50 3.18 -2.33
CA SER A 118 -8.95 3.24 -0.93
C SER A 118 -8.62 4.58 -0.29
N ASN A 119 -7.38 5.05 -0.46
CA ASN A 119 -6.92 6.31 0.10
C ASN A 119 -7.68 7.53 -0.43
N ALA A 120 -8.15 7.50 -1.68
CA ALA A 120 -8.98 8.56 -2.22
C ALA A 120 -10.32 8.71 -1.47
N ARG A 121 -10.93 7.60 -1.06
CA ARG A 121 -12.14 7.60 -0.23
C ARG A 121 -11.83 8.02 1.21
N GLU A 122 -10.79 7.46 1.79
CA GLU A 122 -10.39 7.73 3.17
C GLU A 122 -9.95 9.17 3.37
N ALA A 123 -9.28 9.79 2.39
CA ALA A 123 -8.91 11.20 2.42
C ALA A 123 -10.11 12.15 2.61
N THR A 124 -11.29 11.76 2.11
CA THR A 124 -12.53 12.52 2.33
C THR A 124 -12.96 12.47 3.79
N ILE A 125 -12.87 11.28 4.42
CA ILE A 125 -13.22 11.06 5.83
C ILE A 125 -12.21 11.78 6.74
N LEU A 126 -10.91 11.67 6.43
CA LEU A 126 -9.87 12.37 7.17
C LEU A 126 -10.06 13.89 7.13
N GLY A 127 -10.54 14.42 6.01
CA GLY A 127 -10.87 15.83 5.89
C GLY A 127 -11.96 16.29 6.85
N LEU A 128 -12.96 15.46 7.16
CA LEU A 128 -14.00 15.78 8.15
C LEU A 128 -13.46 16.00 9.55
N VAL A 129 -12.37 15.31 9.92
CA VAL A 129 -11.69 15.47 11.23
C VAL A 129 -10.62 16.58 11.23
N GLY A 130 -10.55 17.36 10.16
CA GLY A 130 -9.66 18.52 10.08
C GLY A 130 -8.31 18.27 9.37
N ALA A 131 -8.12 17.11 8.77
CA ALA A 131 -6.91 16.76 8.03
C ALA A 131 -6.86 17.38 6.60
N GLY A 132 -7.67 18.41 6.35
CA GLY A 132 -7.64 19.18 5.10
C GLY A 132 -8.40 18.58 3.93
N GLY A 133 -8.16 19.12 2.73
CA GLY A 133 -8.77 18.66 1.49
C GLY A 133 -10.25 18.99 1.34
N ILE A 134 -10.94 18.25 0.45
CA ILE A 134 -12.36 18.44 0.14
C ILE A 134 -13.25 18.14 1.36
N GLY A 135 -12.85 17.17 2.20
CA GLY A 135 -13.60 16.79 3.40
C GLY A 135 -13.66 17.91 4.44
N LEU A 136 -12.58 18.70 4.60
CA LEU A 136 -12.59 19.87 5.48
C LEU A 136 -13.60 20.91 4.99
N ARG A 137 -13.64 21.18 3.69
CA ARG A 137 -14.64 22.08 3.09
C ARG A 137 -16.06 21.58 3.31
N LEU A 138 -16.27 20.27 3.20
CA LEU A 138 -17.57 19.66 3.50
C LEU A 138 -17.97 19.92 4.96
N SER A 139 -17.06 19.69 5.91
CA SER A 139 -17.30 19.92 7.33
C SER A 139 -17.64 21.39 7.63
N GLU A 140 -16.90 22.34 7.05
CA GLU A 140 -17.17 23.79 7.18
C GLU A 140 -18.58 24.15 6.68
N ARG A 141 -19.02 23.60 5.52
CA ARG A 141 -20.33 23.89 4.94
C ARG A 141 -21.49 23.27 5.73
N ILE A 142 -21.27 22.10 6.31
CA ILE A 142 -22.25 21.48 7.22
C ILE A 142 -22.45 22.37 8.47
N GLN A 143 -21.36 22.87 9.06
CA GLN A 143 -21.44 23.70 10.27
C GLN A 143 -22.21 25.01 10.09
N ILE A 144 -22.17 25.59 8.90
CA ILE A 144 -22.92 26.82 8.57
C ILE A 144 -24.30 26.55 7.95
N ASN A 145 -24.74 25.27 7.95
CA ASN A 145 -26.04 24.84 7.36
C ASN A 145 -26.23 25.21 5.89
N ALA A 146 -25.17 25.31 5.10
CA ALA A 146 -25.22 25.61 3.66
C ALA A 146 -25.49 24.34 2.83
N TRP A 147 -26.67 23.76 2.96
CA TRP A 147 -27.04 22.45 2.41
C TRP A 147 -26.91 22.34 0.89
N ASP A 148 -27.15 23.41 0.15
CA ASP A 148 -26.96 23.45 -1.30
C ASP A 148 -25.50 23.20 -1.69
N GLN A 149 -24.56 23.81 -0.95
CA GLN A 149 -23.14 23.64 -1.17
C GLN A 149 -22.65 22.27 -0.68
N VAL A 150 -23.23 21.74 0.40
CA VAL A 150 -22.97 20.38 0.89
C VAL A 150 -23.34 19.35 -0.18
N ALA A 151 -24.53 19.46 -0.78
CA ALA A 151 -24.97 18.57 -1.84
C ALA A 151 -24.04 18.63 -3.06
N TYR A 152 -23.61 19.82 -3.48
CA TYR A 152 -22.67 20.01 -4.57
C TYR A 152 -21.32 19.34 -4.30
N ILE A 153 -20.77 19.52 -3.09
CA ILE A 153 -19.47 18.92 -2.70
C ILE A 153 -19.58 17.39 -2.68
N ILE A 154 -20.68 16.83 -2.17
CA ILE A 154 -20.92 15.38 -2.15
C ILE A 154 -20.93 14.82 -3.57
N VAL A 155 -21.65 15.46 -4.50
CA VAL A 155 -21.68 15.02 -5.90
C VAL A 155 -20.28 15.07 -6.52
N LEU A 156 -19.51 16.12 -6.24
CA LEU A 156 -18.14 16.26 -6.74
C LEU A 156 -17.23 15.16 -6.20
N ILE A 157 -17.35 14.80 -4.91
CA ILE A 157 -16.61 13.69 -4.31
C ILE A 157 -16.97 12.37 -5.00
N LEU A 158 -18.28 12.09 -5.20
CA LEU A 158 -18.75 10.86 -5.84
C LEU A 158 -18.20 10.73 -7.27
N ILE A 159 -18.24 11.81 -8.05
CA ILE A 159 -17.68 11.83 -9.41
C ILE A 159 -16.17 11.56 -9.38
N THR A 160 -15.43 12.22 -8.49
CA THR A 160 -13.98 12.08 -8.37
C THR A 160 -13.61 10.63 -8.01
N VAL A 161 -14.27 10.05 -7.00
CA VAL A 161 -14.05 8.65 -6.59
C VAL A 161 -14.39 7.70 -7.75
N ALA A 162 -15.52 7.89 -8.43
CA ALA A 162 -15.92 7.04 -9.56
C ALA A 162 -14.90 7.08 -10.73
N ILE A 163 -14.29 8.24 -11.00
CA ILE A 163 -13.23 8.37 -11.99
C ILE A 163 -11.97 7.58 -11.56
N ILE A 164 -11.57 7.74 -10.30
CA ILE A 164 -10.40 7.03 -9.75
C ILE A 164 -10.63 5.52 -9.79
N ASP A 165 -11.76 5.03 -9.30
CA ASP A 165 -12.14 3.62 -9.27
C ASP A 165 -12.14 3.01 -10.68
N THR A 166 -12.73 3.72 -11.65
CA THR A 166 -12.80 3.26 -13.04
C THR A 166 -11.41 3.19 -13.67
N THR A 167 -10.59 4.21 -13.45
CA THR A 167 -9.22 4.28 -13.97
C THR A 167 -8.34 3.18 -13.36
N SER A 168 -8.39 3.00 -12.04
CA SER A 168 -7.65 1.94 -11.33
C SER A 168 -8.05 0.55 -11.82
N ARG A 169 -9.35 0.30 -11.99
CA ARG A 169 -9.85 -0.98 -12.51
C ARG A 169 -9.39 -1.25 -13.94
N TYR A 170 -9.43 -0.24 -14.81
CA TYR A 170 -8.98 -0.38 -16.19
C TYR A 170 -7.47 -0.66 -16.27
N LEU A 171 -6.66 0.03 -15.49
CA LEU A 171 -5.22 -0.21 -15.40
C LEU A 171 -4.92 -1.61 -14.89
N ARG A 172 -5.62 -2.06 -13.84
CA ARG A 172 -5.45 -3.39 -13.27
C ARG A 172 -5.76 -4.49 -14.28
N LEU A 173 -6.86 -4.39 -15.01
CA LEU A 173 -7.24 -5.35 -16.03
C LEU A 173 -6.21 -5.43 -17.16
N ARG A 174 -5.63 -4.31 -17.59
CA ARG A 174 -4.55 -4.30 -18.59
C ARG A 174 -3.27 -4.97 -18.08
N LEU A 175 -2.89 -4.70 -16.83
CA LEU A 175 -1.64 -5.22 -16.26
C LEU A 175 -1.72 -6.72 -15.95
N ILE A 176 -2.85 -7.20 -15.44
CA ILE A 176 -3.05 -8.62 -15.12
C ILE A 176 -3.35 -9.42 -16.41
N GLY A 177 -4.07 -8.83 -17.36
CA GLY A 177 -4.35 -9.50 -18.65
C GLY A 177 -3.11 -9.82 -19.48
N VAL A 178 -2.07 -9.00 -19.36
CA VAL A 178 -0.76 -9.24 -20.00
C VAL A 178 0.05 -10.33 -19.28
N ALA A 179 -0.19 -10.57 -17.99
CA ALA A 179 0.53 -11.60 -17.23
C ALA A 179 -0.01 -13.01 -17.44
N ASN A 180 -1.22 -13.15 -18.02
CA ASN A 180 -1.88 -14.44 -18.28
C ASN A 180 -1.87 -14.85 -19.76
N SER A 181 -1.28 -14.08 -20.66
CA SER A 181 -1.03 -14.39 -22.07
C SER A 181 0.44 -14.75 -22.29
#